data_d3bd064a31ab092e1c9072119be419f9
#
_entry.id   d3bd064a31ab092e1c9072119be419f9
#
_cell.length_a   1.000
_cell.length_b   1.000
_cell.length_c   1.000
_cell.angle_alpha   90.00
_cell.angle_beta   90.00
_cell.angle_gamma   90.00
#
_symmetry.space_group_name_H-M   'P 1'
#
loop_
_entity.id
_entity.type
_entity.pdbx_description
1 polymer ?
#
loop_
_entity_poly.entity_id
_entity_poly.type
_entity_poly.pdbx_seq_one_letter_code
_entity_poly.pdbx_strand_id
1 'polypeptide(L)'
;MKNLTLGLFIFLFIFSLSSSPSLGAKFNKYIEGKIKVIDGDTIKIDGTSIRLEGIDAPEKNQFCVKNNESYNCGSISTKALKKYVGREKIKCSYTEKDRYGRILGTCYFPYDSSKLSLNRYMVHTGHAVAYKRYSEKYLDSEKWAKNNHLGMWQGNFERPEKWRTKYK
;
A
#
# COMPACT_ATOMS: atom_id res chain seq x y z
N MET A 1 21.16 16.49 -83.65
CA MET A 1 19.99 15.84 -83.13
C MET A 1 20.51 15.06 -81.92
N LYS A 2 20.30 15.61 -80.68
CA LYS A 2 20.78 15.03 -79.38
C LYS A 2 19.59 14.48 -78.66
N ASN A 3 19.53 13.17 -78.47
CA ASN A 3 18.50 12.51 -77.69
C ASN A 3 18.84 12.64 -76.22
N LEU A 4 17.95 13.30 -75.50
CA LEU A 4 18.01 13.47 -74.02
C LEU A 4 17.18 12.37 -73.40
N THR A 5 17.75 11.36 -72.81
CA THR A 5 17.09 10.31 -72.08
C THR A 5 16.85 10.79 -70.63
N LEU A 6 15.60 11.00 -70.24
CA LEU A 6 15.16 11.42 -68.93
C LEU A 6 15.07 10.16 -68.02
N GLY A 7 16.04 9.99 -67.14
CA GLY A 7 16.05 8.90 -66.15
C GLY A 7 15.10 9.21 -64.99
N LEU A 8 14.05 8.40 -64.86
CA LEU A 8 13.07 8.47 -63.75
C LEU A 8 13.63 7.74 -62.52
N PHE A 9 14.15 8.49 -61.53
CA PHE A 9 14.51 7.94 -60.24
C PHE A 9 13.26 7.77 -59.37
N ILE A 10 12.80 6.53 -59.20
CA ILE A 10 11.75 6.16 -58.26
C ILE A 10 12.40 6.04 -56.87
N PHE A 11 12.18 7.02 -56.00
CA PHE A 11 12.53 6.95 -54.60
C PHE A 11 11.49 6.09 -53.84
N LEU A 12 11.84 4.83 -53.55
CA LEU A 12 11.07 3.95 -52.66
C LEU A 12 11.25 4.43 -51.22
N PHE A 13 10.27 5.17 -50.74
CA PHE A 13 10.16 5.53 -49.33
C PHE A 13 9.72 4.30 -48.52
N ILE A 14 10.66 3.58 -47.91
CA ILE A 14 10.38 2.48 -46.98
C ILE A 14 9.86 3.12 -45.69
N PHE A 15 8.54 3.13 -45.51
CA PHE A 15 7.89 3.55 -44.26
C PHE A 15 8.09 2.43 -43.25
N SER A 16 9.14 2.56 -42.41
CA SER A 16 9.38 1.66 -41.29
C SER A 16 8.27 1.90 -40.23
N LEU A 17 7.29 0.99 -40.14
CA LEU A 17 6.34 0.97 -39.03
C LEU A 17 7.08 0.55 -37.76
N SER A 18 7.54 1.51 -36.99
CA SER A 18 7.99 1.29 -35.62
C SER A 18 6.77 0.94 -34.77
N SER A 19 6.54 -0.34 -34.53
CA SER A 19 5.58 -0.78 -33.51
C SER A 19 6.15 -0.47 -32.13
N SER A 20 5.75 0.66 -31.55
CA SER A 20 6.04 0.97 -30.15
C SER A 20 5.35 -0.09 -29.27
N PRO A 21 6.06 -0.72 -28.30
CA PRO A 21 5.41 -1.61 -27.36
C PRO A 21 4.38 -0.80 -26.56
N SER A 22 3.11 -1.18 -26.68
CA SER A 22 2.03 -0.64 -25.83
C SER A 22 2.35 -1.00 -24.39
N LEU A 23 2.82 -0.02 -23.61
CA LEU A 23 2.93 -0.15 -22.17
C LEU A 23 1.50 -0.29 -21.64
N GLY A 24 1.05 -1.52 -21.36
CA GLY A 24 -0.29 -1.81 -20.88
C GLY A 24 -0.57 -1.02 -19.61
N ALA A 25 -1.43 0.00 -19.71
CA ALA A 25 -1.84 0.79 -18.55
C ALA A 25 -2.46 -0.13 -17.50
N LYS A 26 -1.84 -0.23 -16.33
CA LYS A 26 -2.34 -1.05 -15.21
C LYS A 26 -3.52 -0.31 -14.59
N PHE A 27 -4.75 -0.69 -14.95
CA PHE A 27 -5.95 -0.05 -14.43
C PHE A 27 -6.20 -0.44 -12.97
N ASN A 28 -6.50 0.55 -12.13
CA ASN A 28 -6.94 0.32 -10.77
C ASN A 28 -8.29 -0.39 -10.75
N LYS A 29 -8.37 -1.50 -10.03
CA LYS A 29 -9.61 -2.17 -9.64
C LYS A 29 -10.06 -1.64 -8.28
N TYR A 30 -11.35 -1.78 -7.99
CA TYR A 30 -11.92 -1.31 -6.73
C TYR A 30 -12.75 -2.41 -6.07
N ILE A 31 -12.75 -2.42 -4.75
CA ILE A 31 -13.68 -3.19 -3.93
C ILE A 31 -14.17 -2.28 -2.81
N GLU A 32 -15.48 -2.30 -2.53
CA GLU A 32 -16.11 -1.44 -1.53
C GLU A 32 -17.12 -2.22 -0.71
N GLY A 33 -17.16 -1.97 0.60
CA GLY A 33 -18.12 -2.61 1.49
C GLY A 33 -17.83 -2.36 2.96
N LYS A 34 -18.64 -2.98 3.82
CA LYS A 34 -18.34 -3.05 5.25
C LYS A 34 -17.14 -3.96 5.48
N ILE A 35 -16.26 -3.56 6.39
CA ILE A 35 -15.04 -4.32 6.64
C ILE A 35 -15.11 -5.11 7.94
N LYS A 36 -14.37 -6.24 7.95
CA LYS A 36 -13.94 -6.94 9.16
C LYS A 36 -12.44 -6.74 9.31
N VAL A 37 -12.02 -6.05 10.35
CA VAL A 37 -10.59 -5.88 10.68
C VAL A 37 -10.05 -7.20 11.25
N ILE A 38 -8.98 -7.72 10.67
CA ILE A 38 -8.30 -8.95 11.08
C ILE A 38 -7.15 -8.62 12.03
N ASP A 39 -6.29 -7.68 11.61
CA ASP A 39 -5.17 -7.13 12.38
C ASP A 39 -4.89 -5.68 11.97
N GLY A 40 -3.73 -5.12 12.32
CA GLY A 40 -3.41 -3.71 12.09
C GLY A 40 -3.17 -3.34 10.61
N ASP A 41 -3.04 -4.31 9.72
CA ASP A 41 -2.80 -4.05 8.28
C ASP A 41 -3.55 -5.02 7.35
N THR A 42 -4.46 -5.81 7.90
CA THR A 42 -5.27 -6.76 7.14
C THR A 42 -6.75 -6.61 7.47
N ILE A 43 -7.57 -6.44 6.44
CA ILE A 43 -9.03 -6.34 6.53
C ILE A 43 -9.69 -7.36 5.59
N LYS A 44 -11.00 -7.58 5.76
CA LYS A 44 -11.83 -8.31 4.79
C LYS A 44 -13.02 -7.47 4.38
N ILE A 45 -13.35 -7.49 3.08
CA ILE A 45 -14.61 -7.00 2.50
C ILE A 45 -15.28 -8.21 1.84
N ASP A 46 -16.50 -8.56 2.26
CA ASP A 46 -17.29 -9.68 1.72
C ASP A 46 -16.46 -10.97 1.54
N GLY A 47 -15.69 -11.33 2.58
CA GLY A 47 -14.83 -12.52 2.58
C GLY A 47 -13.48 -12.33 1.87
N THR A 48 -13.32 -11.32 1.02
CA THR A 48 -12.07 -11.03 0.31
C THR A 48 -11.04 -10.40 1.26
N SER A 49 -9.87 -11.03 1.40
CA SER A 49 -8.77 -10.52 2.22
C SER A 49 -8.00 -9.42 1.49
N ILE A 50 -7.75 -8.32 2.20
CA ILE A 50 -7.03 -7.16 1.70
C ILE A 50 -5.90 -6.84 2.67
N ARG A 51 -4.68 -6.84 2.19
CA ARG A 51 -3.50 -6.34 2.88
C ARG A 51 -3.35 -4.85 2.57
N LEU A 52 -3.29 -4.00 3.58
CA LEU A 52 -3.02 -2.58 3.40
C LEU A 52 -1.60 -2.40 2.84
N GLU A 53 -1.52 -1.95 1.59
CA GLU A 53 -0.26 -1.84 0.84
C GLU A 53 0.67 -0.80 1.45
N GLY A 54 1.97 -1.08 1.43
CA GLY A 54 3.03 -0.14 1.81
C GLY A 54 3.18 0.11 3.31
N ILE A 55 2.44 -0.61 4.15
CA ILE A 55 2.56 -0.55 5.62
C ILE A 55 2.82 -1.92 6.23
N ASP A 56 3.34 -1.93 7.45
CA ASP A 56 3.60 -3.14 8.21
C ASP A 56 3.22 -2.91 9.69
N ALA A 57 2.14 -3.55 10.14
CA ALA A 57 1.67 -3.44 11.51
C ALA A 57 2.28 -4.53 12.38
N PRO A 58 2.41 -4.30 13.71
CA PRO A 58 2.82 -5.35 14.63
C PRO A 58 1.90 -6.57 14.53
N GLU A 59 2.51 -7.73 14.60
CA GLU A 59 1.77 -8.99 14.64
C GLU A 59 0.85 -9.03 15.86
N LYS A 60 -0.29 -9.72 15.75
CA LYS A 60 -1.31 -9.75 16.80
C LYS A 60 -0.78 -10.07 18.20
N ASN A 61 0.26 -10.92 18.27
CA ASN A 61 0.91 -11.35 19.51
C ASN A 61 2.25 -10.64 19.73
N GLN A 62 2.53 -9.55 19.03
CA GLN A 62 3.75 -8.79 19.22
C GLN A 62 3.64 -7.85 20.42
N PHE A 63 4.68 -7.86 21.24
CA PHE A 63 4.85 -6.96 22.37
C PHE A 63 5.88 -5.89 22.07
N CYS A 64 5.65 -4.72 22.64
CA CYS A 64 6.51 -3.54 22.64
C CYS A 64 6.77 -3.13 24.09
N VAL A 65 7.77 -2.26 24.32
CA VAL A 65 8.13 -1.78 25.67
C VAL A 65 7.97 -0.27 25.73
N LYS A 66 7.29 0.24 26.76
CA LYS A 66 7.19 1.67 27.10
C LYS A 66 7.40 1.84 28.60
N ASN A 67 8.29 2.76 29.01
CA ASN A 67 8.61 3.01 30.43
C ASN A 67 9.02 1.72 31.18
N ASN A 68 9.79 0.84 30.54
CA ASN A 68 10.18 -0.49 31.02
C ASN A 68 9.03 -1.49 31.23
N GLU A 69 7.80 -1.15 30.81
CA GLU A 69 6.66 -2.05 30.85
C GLU A 69 6.36 -2.63 29.48
N SER A 70 6.13 -3.94 29.45
CA SER A 70 5.76 -4.66 28.22
C SER A 70 4.27 -4.55 27.98
N TYR A 71 3.87 -4.25 26.73
CA TYR A 71 2.46 -4.18 26.34
C TYR A 71 2.23 -4.81 24.97
N ASN A 72 1.03 -5.33 24.71
CA ASN A 72 0.69 -5.95 23.42
C ASN A 72 0.37 -4.86 22.37
N CYS A 73 1.39 -4.42 21.65
CA CYS A 73 1.24 -3.41 20.59
C CYS A 73 0.50 -3.92 19.35
N GLY A 74 0.52 -5.21 19.06
CA GLY A 74 -0.26 -5.79 17.95
C GLY A 74 -1.76 -5.71 18.20
N SER A 75 -2.19 -6.00 19.44
CA SER A 75 -3.60 -5.82 19.83
C SER A 75 -4.03 -4.36 19.78
N ILE A 76 -3.16 -3.44 20.22
CA ILE A 76 -3.43 -1.99 20.18
C ILE A 76 -3.55 -1.51 18.74
N SER A 77 -2.64 -1.92 17.84
CA SER A 77 -2.71 -1.62 16.41
C SER A 77 -4.05 -2.07 15.80
N THR A 78 -4.46 -3.31 16.07
CA THR A 78 -5.75 -3.85 15.61
C THR A 78 -6.94 -3.02 16.12
N LYS A 79 -6.92 -2.65 17.39
CA LYS A 79 -7.97 -1.80 18.00
C LYS A 79 -8.01 -0.40 17.41
N ALA A 80 -6.83 0.19 17.10
CA ALA A 80 -6.74 1.51 16.48
C ALA A 80 -7.42 1.52 15.10
N LEU A 81 -7.13 0.52 14.26
CA LEU A 81 -7.78 0.40 12.96
C LEU A 81 -9.29 0.20 13.09
N LYS A 82 -9.75 -0.67 14.01
CA LYS A 82 -11.18 -0.86 14.30
C LYS A 82 -11.86 0.43 14.72
N LYS A 83 -11.24 1.19 15.62
CA LYS A 83 -11.77 2.47 16.12
C LYS A 83 -11.86 3.50 14.99
N TYR A 84 -10.83 3.58 14.12
CA TYR A 84 -10.79 4.54 13.03
C TYR A 84 -11.87 4.28 11.98
N VAL A 85 -12.08 3.03 11.60
CA VAL A 85 -13.11 2.64 10.63
C VAL A 85 -14.51 2.78 11.21
N GLY A 86 -14.71 2.44 12.47
CA GLY A 86 -16.03 2.43 13.09
C GLY A 86 -16.99 1.45 12.40
N ARG A 87 -18.10 1.98 11.88
CA ARG A 87 -19.12 1.22 11.13
C ARG A 87 -19.20 1.62 9.65
N GLU A 88 -18.26 2.43 9.20
CA GLU A 88 -18.23 2.99 7.85
C GLU A 88 -17.98 1.90 6.80
N LYS A 89 -18.45 2.16 5.58
CA LYS A 89 -17.98 1.43 4.40
C LYS A 89 -16.61 1.94 4.00
N ILE A 90 -15.79 1.05 3.45
CA ILE A 90 -14.45 1.36 2.99
C ILE A 90 -14.34 0.95 1.53
N LYS A 91 -13.68 1.78 0.75
CA LYS A 91 -13.32 1.53 -0.65
C LYS A 91 -11.82 1.33 -0.76
N CYS A 92 -11.39 0.24 -1.39
CA CYS A 92 -9.99 -0.04 -1.63
C CYS A 92 -9.71 -0.05 -3.14
N SER A 93 -8.66 0.69 -3.56
CA SER A 93 -8.10 0.58 -4.91
C SER A 93 -6.92 -0.39 -4.90
N TYR A 94 -6.78 -1.19 -5.97
CA TYR A 94 -5.72 -2.17 -6.08
C TYR A 94 -5.40 -2.49 -7.56
N THR A 95 -4.20 -3.01 -7.79
CA THR A 95 -3.76 -3.47 -9.11
C THR A 95 -3.39 -4.95 -9.11
N GLU A 96 -3.03 -5.50 -7.95
CA GLU A 96 -2.47 -6.85 -7.84
C GLU A 96 -2.87 -7.55 -6.54
N LYS A 97 -2.52 -8.83 -6.47
CA LYS A 97 -2.61 -9.66 -5.28
C LYS A 97 -1.23 -10.13 -4.87
N ASP A 98 -1.05 -10.39 -3.59
CA ASP A 98 0.17 -11.02 -3.10
C ASP A 98 0.18 -12.55 -3.38
N ARG A 99 1.30 -13.19 -3.04
CA ARG A 99 1.49 -14.64 -3.21
C ARG A 99 0.50 -15.52 -2.42
N TYR A 100 -0.21 -14.94 -1.47
CA TYR A 100 -1.24 -15.60 -0.66
C TYR A 100 -2.66 -15.31 -1.17
N GLY A 101 -2.80 -14.65 -2.32
CA GLY A 101 -4.08 -14.30 -2.92
C GLY A 101 -4.79 -13.10 -2.29
N ARG A 102 -4.16 -12.38 -1.32
CA ARG A 102 -4.72 -11.17 -0.74
C ARG A 102 -4.54 -10.00 -1.70
N ILE A 103 -5.57 -9.16 -1.82
CA ILE A 103 -5.49 -7.90 -2.53
C ILE A 103 -4.48 -6.99 -1.81
N LEU A 104 -3.53 -6.39 -2.56
CA LEU A 104 -2.69 -5.31 -2.07
C LEU A 104 -3.41 -3.98 -2.36
N GLY A 105 -3.95 -3.34 -1.30
CA GLY A 105 -4.87 -2.22 -1.47
C GLY A 105 -4.52 -0.96 -0.70
N THR A 106 -4.78 0.20 -1.33
CA THR A 106 -4.91 1.48 -0.63
C THR A 106 -6.39 1.70 -0.35
N CYS A 107 -6.75 1.79 0.94
CA CYS A 107 -8.13 1.82 1.42
C CYS A 107 -8.49 3.18 2.04
N TYR A 108 -9.68 3.69 1.75
CA TYR A 108 -10.14 5.02 2.16
C TYR A 108 -11.65 5.07 2.35
N PHE A 109 -12.12 6.12 2.99
CA PHE A 109 -13.55 6.40 3.15
C PHE A 109 -14.12 6.93 1.82
N PRO A 110 -15.12 6.27 1.21
CA PRO A 110 -15.58 6.63 -0.14
C PRO A 110 -16.25 8.00 -0.22
N TYR A 111 -16.82 8.47 0.91
CA TYR A 111 -17.62 9.70 0.98
C TYR A 111 -16.98 10.80 1.83
N ASP A 112 -15.75 10.61 2.30
CA ASP A 112 -15.06 11.57 3.15
C ASP A 112 -13.58 11.67 2.77
N SER A 113 -13.28 12.55 1.81
CA SER A 113 -11.93 12.82 1.34
C SER A 113 -11.07 13.58 2.35
N SER A 114 -11.66 14.15 3.41
CA SER A 114 -10.92 14.79 4.49
C SER A 114 -10.20 13.80 5.39
N LYS A 115 -10.69 12.55 5.47
CA LYS A 115 -10.06 11.48 6.24
C LYS A 115 -8.84 10.92 5.53
N LEU A 116 -7.81 10.62 6.28
CA LEU A 116 -6.65 9.89 5.78
C LEU A 116 -7.07 8.50 5.28
N SER A 117 -6.37 7.98 4.27
CA SER A 117 -6.51 6.54 3.95
C SER A 117 -6.17 5.70 5.19
N LEU A 118 -6.74 4.50 5.27
CA LEU A 118 -6.46 3.58 6.38
C LEU A 118 -4.95 3.32 6.50
N ASN A 119 -4.30 3.11 5.35
CA ASN A 119 -2.85 2.90 5.27
C ASN A 119 -2.08 4.07 5.91
N ARG A 120 -2.38 5.31 5.48
CA ARG A 120 -1.69 6.50 6.00
C ARG A 120 -2.01 6.75 7.46
N TYR A 121 -3.28 6.59 7.88
CA TYR A 121 -3.69 6.75 9.27
C TYR A 121 -2.87 5.85 10.21
N MET A 122 -2.74 4.56 9.87
CA MET A 122 -2.03 3.60 10.72
C MET A 122 -0.56 3.96 10.89
N VAL A 123 0.11 4.44 9.84
CA VAL A 123 1.50 4.89 9.94
C VAL A 123 1.62 6.23 10.64
N HIS A 124 0.76 7.20 10.30
CA HIS A 124 0.79 8.56 10.84
C HIS A 124 0.55 8.61 12.35
N THR A 125 -0.28 7.68 12.87
CA THR A 125 -0.56 7.56 14.31
C THR A 125 0.38 6.57 15.03
N GLY A 126 1.37 6.02 14.32
CA GLY A 126 2.36 5.12 14.90
C GLY A 126 1.85 3.72 15.26
N HIS A 127 0.74 3.29 14.67
CA HIS A 127 0.18 1.94 14.85
C HIS A 127 0.66 0.94 13.79
N ALA A 128 1.35 1.42 12.75
CA ALA A 128 2.10 0.64 11.79
C ALA A 128 3.38 1.39 11.41
N VAL A 129 4.30 0.72 10.74
CA VAL A 129 5.48 1.33 10.15
C VAL A 129 5.35 1.38 8.63
N ALA A 130 6.05 2.31 7.96
CA ALA A 130 6.19 2.27 6.51
C ALA A 130 6.99 1.03 6.10
N TYR A 131 6.47 0.26 5.15
CA TYR A 131 7.13 -0.95 4.67
C TYR A 131 8.06 -0.62 3.50
N LYS A 132 9.21 -0.04 3.82
CA LYS A 132 10.19 0.49 2.87
C LYS A 132 10.58 -0.47 1.75
N ARG A 133 10.60 -1.77 2.03
CA ARG A 133 10.94 -2.81 1.06
C ARG A 133 10.01 -2.81 -0.16
N TYR A 134 8.76 -2.35 0.01
CA TYR A 134 7.74 -2.39 -1.03
C TYR A 134 7.23 -1.02 -1.44
N SER A 135 7.35 0.02 -0.57
CA SER A 135 6.85 1.35 -0.89
C SER A 135 7.44 2.42 0.02
N GLU A 136 7.78 3.56 -0.56
CA GLU A 136 8.21 4.76 0.16
C GLU A 136 7.05 5.73 0.46
N LYS A 137 5.84 5.43 -0.01
CA LYS A 137 4.64 6.30 0.03
C LYS A 137 4.29 6.85 1.41
N TYR A 138 4.69 6.17 2.49
CA TYR A 138 4.32 6.51 3.87
C TYR A 138 5.50 6.91 4.75
N LEU A 139 6.69 7.14 4.18
CA LEU A 139 7.88 7.54 4.94
C LEU A 139 7.69 8.85 5.70
N ASP A 140 7.01 9.84 5.09
CA ASP A 140 6.70 11.10 5.77
C ASP A 140 5.79 10.91 6.98
N SER A 141 4.80 10.01 6.85
CA SER A 141 3.90 9.67 7.95
C SER A 141 4.64 8.93 9.07
N GLU A 142 5.58 8.03 8.74
CA GLU A 142 6.44 7.37 9.73
C GLU A 142 7.35 8.39 10.44
N LYS A 143 7.98 9.30 9.69
CA LYS A 143 8.79 10.38 10.25
C LYS A 143 8.00 11.26 11.20
N TRP A 144 6.77 11.62 10.81
CA TRP A 144 5.85 12.36 11.66
C TRP A 144 5.55 11.62 12.97
N ALA A 145 5.12 10.36 12.89
CA ALA A 145 4.80 9.56 14.08
C ALA A 145 5.99 9.42 15.02
N LYS A 146 7.19 9.21 14.47
CA LYS A 146 8.44 9.12 15.22
C LYS A 146 8.77 10.43 15.93
N ASN A 147 8.75 11.56 15.23
CA ASN A 147 9.10 12.87 15.79
C ASN A 147 8.12 13.33 16.88
N ASN A 148 6.85 12.87 16.79
CA ASN A 148 5.81 13.20 17.77
C ASN A 148 5.58 12.09 18.80
N HIS A 149 6.45 11.07 18.85
CA HIS A 149 6.37 9.96 19.80
C HIS A 149 4.98 9.29 19.83
N LEU A 150 4.37 9.02 18.65
CA LEU A 150 3.03 8.46 18.55
C LEU A 150 3.04 6.92 18.52
N GLY A 151 2.00 6.32 19.08
CA GLY A 151 1.81 4.87 19.03
C GLY A 151 3.01 4.09 19.56
N MET A 152 3.61 3.21 18.77
CA MET A 152 4.78 2.42 19.13
C MET A 152 6.05 3.27 19.32
N TRP A 153 6.12 4.46 18.71
CA TRP A 153 7.27 5.36 18.81
C TRP A 153 7.41 6.05 20.18
N GLN A 154 6.47 5.79 21.11
CA GLN A 154 6.58 6.19 22.51
C GLN A 154 7.58 5.35 23.32
N GLY A 155 8.09 4.26 22.74
CA GLY A 155 8.98 3.32 23.42
C GLY A 155 9.81 2.51 22.43
N ASN A 156 10.21 1.33 22.86
CA ASN A 156 11.04 0.42 22.08
C ASN A 156 10.20 -0.71 21.49
N PHE A 157 10.43 -1.02 20.24
CA PHE A 157 9.80 -2.15 19.56
C PHE A 157 10.71 -2.73 18.49
N GLU A 158 10.57 -4.01 18.22
CA GLU A 158 11.15 -4.63 17.04
C GLU A 158 10.26 -4.36 15.82
N ARG A 159 10.82 -3.99 14.67
CA ARG A 159 10.01 -3.78 13.45
C ARG A 159 9.27 -5.07 13.10
N PRO A 160 7.98 -5.01 12.70
CA PRO A 160 7.15 -6.20 12.50
C PRO A 160 7.78 -7.24 11.56
N GLU A 161 8.43 -6.81 10.48
CA GLU A 161 9.15 -7.68 9.56
C GLU A 161 10.26 -8.48 10.27
N LYS A 162 11.07 -7.82 11.11
CA LYS A 162 12.15 -8.48 11.87
C LYS A 162 11.58 -9.43 12.92
N TRP A 163 10.50 -9.01 13.60
CA TRP A 163 9.82 -9.83 14.59
C TRP A 163 9.30 -11.14 13.96
N ARG A 164 8.67 -11.07 12.78
CA ARG A 164 8.24 -12.28 12.05
C ARG A 164 9.38 -13.22 11.70
N THR A 165 10.52 -12.70 11.31
CA THR A 165 11.69 -13.53 10.98
C THR A 165 12.22 -14.29 12.21
N LYS A 166 12.06 -13.71 13.41
CA LYS A 166 12.58 -14.28 14.66
C LYS A 166 11.60 -15.26 15.33
N TYR A 167 10.30 -15.04 15.20
CA TYR A 167 9.27 -15.77 15.97
C TYR A 167 8.24 -16.54 15.12
N LYS A 168 8.38 -16.56 13.82
CA LYS A 168 7.62 -17.36 12.85
C LYS A 168 8.62 -18.06 11.93
#